data_64bd7acecf0a851c3c0a3be1c0818466
#
_entry.id   64bd7acecf0a851c3c0a3be1c0818466
#
_cell.length_a   1.000
_cell.length_b   1.000
_cell.length_c   1.000
_cell.angle_alpha   90.00
_cell.angle_beta   90.00
_cell.angle_gamma   90.00
#
_symmetry.space_group_name_H-M   'P 1'
#
loop_
_entity.id
_entity.type
_entity.pdbx_description
1 polymer ?
#
loop_
_entity_poly.entity_id
_entity_poly.type
_entity_poly.pdbx_seq_one_letter_code
_entity_poly.pdbx_strand_id
1 'polypeptide(L)'
;QKWYGGDKTVRHTIGLVASNHGSTLYGVGSLIKAAGLNDKWQKMWDYANVTADGQQTVGSDFVKELEAGGITEPGVKYTVITTRYDDVVTPYTHDMIEEPGVNNVIIQDLCKKDFTDHFGMTYDPVTYQVVENMLTGRDYKQVDCKFVPPYYQ
;
A
#
# COMPACT_ATOMS: atom_id res chain seq x y z
N GLN A 1 -1.07 8.91 -11.48
CA GLN A 1 -1.66 10.25 -11.42
C GLN A 1 -0.57 11.30 -11.49
N LYS A 2 0.40 11.25 -10.59
CA LYS A 2 1.44 12.26 -10.35
C LYS A 2 2.24 12.64 -11.61
N TRP A 3 2.67 11.66 -12.42
CA TRP A 3 3.58 11.93 -13.54
C TRP A 3 2.94 11.91 -14.93
N TYR A 4 1.78 11.28 -15.07
CA TYR A 4 1.18 11.01 -16.38
C TYR A 4 -0.23 11.60 -16.55
N GLY A 5 -0.60 12.59 -15.71
CA GLY A 5 -1.85 13.33 -15.83
C GLY A 5 -3.11 12.53 -15.53
N GLY A 6 -3.00 11.42 -14.79
CA GLY A 6 -4.15 10.65 -14.34
C GLY A 6 -5.05 11.42 -13.37
N ASP A 7 -4.52 12.44 -12.71
CA ASP A 7 -5.24 13.39 -11.87
C ASP A 7 -6.41 14.09 -12.60
N LYS A 8 -6.31 14.24 -13.93
CA LYS A 8 -7.36 14.86 -14.76
C LYS A 8 -8.55 13.96 -15.02
N THR A 9 -8.41 12.65 -14.87
CA THR A 9 -9.42 11.65 -15.24
C THR A 9 -9.83 10.77 -14.07
N VAL A 10 -8.93 10.49 -13.16
CA VAL A 10 -9.17 9.67 -11.97
C VAL A 10 -9.84 10.52 -10.89
N ARG A 11 -10.97 10.08 -10.39
CA ARG A 11 -11.71 10.75 -9.30
C ARG A 11 -11.42 10.17 -7.94
N HIS A 12 -11.14 8.87 -7.88
CA HIS A 12 -10.87 8.15 -6.65
C HIS A 12 -9.85 7.04 -6.91
N THR A 13 -8.79 7.03 -6.14
CA THR A 13 -7.79 5.95 -6.07
C THR A 13 -8.02 5.15 -4.81
N ILE A 14 -8.16 3.85 -4.94
CA ILE A 14 -8.23 2.92 -3.80
C ILE A 14 -7.03 1.98 -3.93
N GLY A 15 -6.05 2.15 -3.06
CA GLY A 15 -4.87 1.28 -2.99
C GLY A 15 -5.10 0.17 -1.96
N LEU A 16 -4.81 -1.06 -2.35
CA LEU A 16 -4.79 -2.21 -1.43
C LEU A 16 -3.33 -2.55 -1.14
N VAL A 17 -2.94 -2.53 0.12
CA VAL A 17 -1.58 -2.86 0.60
C VAL A 17 -0.47 -2.28 -0.29
N ALA A 18 -0.63 -1.01 -0.63
CA ALA A 18 0.22 -0.32 -1.58
C ALA A 18 1.53 0.16 -0.93
N SER A 19 2.67 -0.13 -1.51
CA SER A 19 3.99 0.25 -0.99
C SER A 19 4.29 1.75 -1.15
N ASN A 20 3.41 2.61 -0.64
CA ASN A 20 3.47 4.06 -0.83
C ASN A 20 4.76 4.69 -0.30
N HIS A 21 5.32 4.16 0.79
CA HIS A 21 6.59 4.57 1.38
C HIS A 21 7.71 3.53 1.21
N GLY A 22 7.46 2.53 0.38
CA GLY A 22 8.36 1.41 0.16
C GLY A 22 8.40 0.43 1.33
N SER A 23 8.80 -0.82 1.06
CA SER A 23 8.97 -1.84 2.09
C SER A 23 10.36 -1.79 2.71
N THR A 24 10.43 -2.00 4.03
CA THR A 24 11.72 -2.25 4.71
C THR A 24 12.20 -3.70 4.55
N LEU A 25 11.36 -4.58 4.01
CA LEU A 25 11.63 -6.02 3.92
C LEU A 25 12.11 -6.57 5.29
N TYR A 26 11.30 -6.37 6.33
CA TYR A 26 11.64 -6.72 7.73
C TYR A 26 12.94 -6.08 8.24
N GLY A 27 13.23 -4.86 7.78
CA GLY A 27 14.40 -4.08 8.21
C GLY A 27 15.63 -4.21 7.30
N VAL A 28 15.68 -5.17 6.38
CA VAL A 28 16.80 -5.32 5.45
C VAL A 28 16.96 -4.07 4.58
N GLY A 29 15.87 -3.54 4.01
CA GLY A 29 15.89 -2.31 3.23
C GLY A 29 16.38 -1.10 4.04
N SER A 30 16.00 -1.02 5.32
CA SER A 30 16.47 0.03 6.22
C SER A 30 17.99 -0.04 6.48
N LEU A 31 18.54 -1.25 6.64
CA LEU A 31 19.99 -1.45 6.79
C LEU A 31 20.75 -1.07 5.52
N ILE A 32 20.23 -1.43 4.36
CA ILE A 32 20.83 -1.08 3.06
C ILE A 32 20.84 0.43 2.88
N LYS A 33 19.74 1.12 3.20
CA LYS A 33 19.64 2.57 3.19
C LYS A 33 20.65 3.21 4.14
N ALA A 34 20.73 2.74 5.38
CA ALA A 34 21.67 3.25 6.39
C ALA A 34 23.15 3.07 5.98
N ALA A 35 23.47 1.98 5.28
CA ALA A 35 24.79 1.69 4.74
C ALA A 35 25.11 2.45 3.44
N GLY A 36 24.19 3.22 2.86
CA GLY A 36 24.38 3.93 1.60
C GLY A 36 24.53 2.99 0.39
N LEU A 37 23.91 1.82 0.44
CA LEU A 37 24.08 0.77 -0.58
C LEU A 37 22.87 0.66 -1.55
N ASN A 38 21.95 1.64 -1.55
CA ASN A 38 20.73 1.59 -2.38
C ASN A 38 21.03 1.35 -3.86
N ASP A 39 22.04 2.01 -4.45
CA ASP A 39 22.38 1.82 -5.86
C ASP A 39 22.84 0.40 -6.17
N LYS A 40 23.60 -0.21 -5.25
CA LYS A 40 24.07 -1.60 -5.42
C LYS A 40 22.90 -2.58 -5.25
N TRP A 41 21.99 -2.28 -4.34
CA TRP A 41 20.77 -3.02 -4.12
C TRP A 41 19.88 -2.98 -5.35
N GLN A 42 19.65 -1.80 -5.93
CA GLN A 42 18.86 -1.66 -7.15
C GLN A 42 19.50 -2.44 -8.32
N LYS A 43 20.82 -2.33 -8.54
CA LYS A 43 21.50 -3.08 -9.58
C LYS A 43 21.39 -4.60 -9.43
N MET A 44 21.28 -5.10 -8.21
CA MET A 44 21.05 -6.53 -7.97
C MET A 44 19.66 -6.95 -8.46
N TRP A 45 18.63 -6.13 -8.17
CA TRP A 45 17.26 -6.38 -8.65
C TRP A 45 17.15 -6.25 -10.17
N ASP A 46 17.83 -5.28 -10.75
CA ASP A 46 17.90 -5.10 -12.23
C ASP A 46 18.53 -6.31 -12.90
N TYR A 47 19.62 -6.82 -12.32
CA TYR A 47 20.30 -8.04 -12.82
C TYR A 47 19.38 -9.28 -12.75
N ALA A 48 18.54 -9.37 -11.72
CA ALA A 48 17.56 -10.43 -11.55
C ALA A 48 16.29 -10.26 -12.41
N ASN A 49 16.19 -9.17 -13.20
CA ASN A 49 15.01 -8.79 -13.99
C ASN A 49 13.72 -8.57 -13.15
N VAL A 50 13.88 -8.14 -11.91
CA VAL A 50 12.78 -7.80 -10.98
C VAL A 50 12.97 -6.36 -10.46
N THR A 51 13.25 -5.44 -11.34
CA THR A 51 13.54 -4.02 -11.07
C THR A 51 12.47 -3.36 -10.20
N ALA A 52 11.20 -3.71 -10.40
CA ALA A 52 10.09 -3.14 -9.64
C ALA A 52 10.19 -3.43 -8.13
N ASP A 53 10.65 -4.61 -7.74
CA ASP A 53 10.81 -4.96 -6.33
C ASP A 53 11.88 -4.08 -5.65
N GLY A 54 12.99 -3.83 -6.36
CA GLY A 54 14.02 -2.90 -5.90
C GLY A 54 13.50 -1.47 -5.77
N GLN A 55 12.68 -1.02 -6.72
CA GLN A 55 12.05 0.31 -6.69
C GLN A 55 11.08 0.48 -5.53
N GLN A 56 10.42 -0.58 -5.10
CA GLN A 56 9.49 -0.57 -3.96
C GLN A 56 10.19 -0.71 -2.60
N THR A 57 11.53 -0.71 -2.56
CA THR A 57 12.28 -0.71 -1.30
C THR A 57 12.36 0.71 -0.73
N VAL A 58 12.26 0.83 0.60
CA VAL A 58 12.39 2.09 1.31
C VAL A 58 13.69 2.83 0.93
N GLY A 59 13.56 4.10 0.56
CA GLY A 59 14.71 4.95 0.20
C GLY A 59 15.28 4.69 -1.19
N SER A 60 14.61 3.91 -2.04
CA SER A 60 14.89 3.87 -3.47
C SER A 60 14.65 5.24 -4.12
N ASP A 61 15.24 5.49 -5.28
CA ASP A 61 15.03 6.77 -5.96
C ASP A 61 13.59 6.92 -6.44
N PHE A 62 12.93 5.82 -6.80
CA PHE A 62 11.51 5.81 -7.15
C PHE A 62 10.63 6.26 -5.97
N VAL A 63 10.84 5.69 -4.77
CA VAL A 63 10.08 6.08 -3.57
C VAL A 63 10.34 7.53 -3.19
N LYS A 64 11.60 7.98 -3.22
CA LYS A 64 11.94 9.40 -2.98
C LYS A 64 11.24 10.35 -3.97
N GLU A 65 11.22 10.00 -5.25
CA GLU A 65 10.54 10.78 -6.28
C GLU A 65 9.02 10.77 -6.10
N LEU A 66 8.44 9.64 -5.67
CA LEU A 66 7.03 9.53 -5.35
C LEU A 66 6.64 10.44 -4.19
N GLU A 67 7.44 10.45 -3.12
CA GLU A 67 7.21 11.25 -1.91
C GLU A 67 7.48 12.75 -2.13
N ALA A 68 8.32 13.11 -3.07
CA ALA A 68 8.72 14.50 -3.32
C ALA A 68 7.51 15.39 -3.63
N GLY A 69 7.22 16.36 -2.75
CA GLY A 69 6.09 17.26 -2.88
C GLY A 69 4.71 16.67 -2.51
N GLY A 70 4.70 15.49 -1.90
CA GLY A 70 3.49 14.75 -1.52
C GLY A 70 3.14 13.64 -2.52
N ILE A 71 2.41 12.64 -2.06
CA ILE A 71 1.98 11.48 -2.86
C ILE A 71 0.66 11.77 -3.59
N THR A 72 -0.21 12.58 -2.96
CA THR A 72 -1.55 12.85 -3.48
C THR A 72 -1.57 14.01 -4.48
N GLU A 73 -2.51 13.94 -5.42
CA GLU A 73 -2.76 15.00 -6.39
C GLU A 73 -4.07 15.73 -6.08
N PRO A 74 -4.12 17.06 -6.22
CA PRO A 74 -5.34 17.84 -6.00
C PRO A 74 -6.51 17.35 -6.85
N GLY A 75 -7.71 17.27 -6.26
CA GLY A 75 -8.93 16.87 -6.97
C GLY A 75 -9.16 15.35 -7.06
N VAL A 76 -8.19 14.54 -6.68
CA VAL A 76 -8.32 13.09 -6.59
C VAL A 76 -8.58 12.68 -5.14
N LYS A 77 -9.58 11.85 -4.91
CA LYS A 77 -9.81 11.22 -3.61
C LYS A 77 -8.89 10.02 -3.45
N TYR A 78 -8.28 9.87 -2.29
CA TYR A 78 -7.40 8.73 -1.98
C TYR A 78 -7.95 7.93 -0.81
N THR A 79 -7.92 6.62 -0.97
CA THR A 79 -8.16 5.66 0.10
C THR A 79 -7.07 4.60 0.04
N VAL A 80 -6.50 4.29 1.18
CA VAL A 80 -5.57 3.17 1.35
C VAL A 80 -6.24 2.16 2.29
N ILE A 81 -6.28 0.91 1.86
CA ILE A 81 -6.78 -0.20 2.67
C ILE A 81 -5.61 -1.13 2.94
N THR A 82 -5.31 -1.34 4.20
CA THR A 82 -4.17 -2.16 4.63
C THR A 82 -4.56 -3.18 5.70
N THR A 83 -3.67 -4.12 5.93
CA THR A 83 -3.77 -5.14 6.98
C THR A 83 -2.59 -5.04 7.95
N ARG A 84 -2.84 -5.24 9.26
CA ARG A 84 -1.76 -5.34 10.26
C ARG A 84 -0.86 -6.55 10.05
N TYR A 85 -1.29 -7.49 9.23
CA TYR A 85 -0.60 -8.74 8.93
C TYR A 85 0.13 -8.69 7.58
N ASP A 86 0.36 -7.47 7.03
CA ASP A 86 1.15 -7.33 5.81
C ASP A 86 2.57 -7.86 6.01
N ASP A 87 2.91 -8.87 5.25
CA ASP A 87 4.19 -9.58 5.29
C ASP A 87 5.10 -9.23 4.10
N VAL A 88 4.64 -8.37 3.20
CA VAL A 88 5.41 -7.85 2.05
C VAL A 88 5.78 -6.39 2.27
N VAL A 89 4.81 -5.51 2.51
CA VAL A 89 5.10 -4.10 2.83
C VAL A 89 5.24 -3.96 4.34
N THR A 90 6.47 -3.92 4.79
CA THR A 90 6.78 -3.84 6.22
C THR A 90 7.52 -2.56 6.57
N PRO A 91 7.14 -1.87 7.67
CA PRO A 91 5.90 -2.12 8.44
C PRO A 91 4.64 -1.77 7.64
N TYR A 92 3.51 -2.38 7.95
CA TYR A 92 2.23 -2.13 7.25
C TYR A 92 1.82 -0.65 7.21
N THR A 93 2.33 0.16 8.11
CA THR A 93 2.12 1.61 8.12
C THR A 93 2.74 2.32 6.93
N HIS A 94 3.66 1.69 6.20
CA HIS A 94 4.22 2.19 4.95
C HIS A 94 3.24 2.11 3.77
N ASP A 95 2.13 1.40 3.92
CA ASP A 95 1.01 1.48 2.97
C ASP A 95 0.28 2.80 3.07
N MET A 96 0.16 3.35 4.28
CA MET A 96 -0.65 4.52 4.59
C MET A 96 -0.06 5.78 3.95
N ILE A 97 -0.94 6.74 3.62
CA ILE A 97 -0.54 8.08 3.17
C ILE A 97 -1.03 9.07 4.24
N GLU A 98 -0.11 9.66 4.97
CA GLU A 98 -0.41 10.61 6.03
C GLU A 98 -0.54 12.05 5.50
N GLU A 99 -1.40 12.22 4.49
CA GLU A 99 -1.69 13.53 3.90
C GLU A 99 -3.15 13.93 4.15
N PRO A 100 -3.46 15.24 4.20
CA PRO A 100 -4.83 15.72 4.42
C PRO A 100 -5.81 15.17 3.39
N GLY A 101 -6.95 14.64 3.86
CA GLY A 101 -8.01 14.14 2.99
C GLY A 101 -7.83 12.68 2.54
N VAL A 102 -6.73 12.03 2.88
CA VAL A 102 -6.56 10.59 2.62
C VAL A 102 -7.32 9.78 3.67
N ASN A 103 -8.04 8.77 3.21
CA ASN A 103 -8.72 7.82 4.08
C ASN A 103 -7.89 6.54 4.20
N ASN A 104 -7.23 6.35 5.35
CA ASN A 104 -6.50 5.13 5.67
C ASN A 104 -7.39 4.17 6.44
N VAL A 105 -7.59 2.97 5.92
CA VAL A 105 -8.45 1.92 6.48
C VAL A 105 -7.62 0.71 6.83
N ILE A 106 -7.65 0.31 8.09
CA ILE A 106 -7.05 -0.94 8.55
C ILE A 106 -8.16 -1.97 8.70
N ILE A 107 -8.08 -3.07 7.99
CA ILE A 107 -9.14 -4.09 7.98
C ILE A 107 -9.46 -4.60 9.39
N GLN A 108 -8.46 -4.79 10.25
CA GLN A 108 -8.68 -5.29 11.60
C GLN A 108 -9.38 -4.29 12.53
N ASP A 109 -9.50 -3.02 12.14
CA ASP A 109 -10.33 -2.05 12.87
C ASP A 109 -11.83 -2.22 12.55
N LEU A 110 -12.13 -2.80 11.40
CA LEU A 110 -13.48 -3.15 10.98
C LEU A 110 -13.85 -4.60 11.35
N CYS A 111 -12.89 -5.51 11.23
CA CYS A 111 -13.08 -6.92 11.53
C CYS A 111 -11.87 -7.52 12.26
N LYS A 112 -11.98 -7.67 13.59
CA LYS A 112 -10.92 -8.25 14.43
C LYS A 112 -10.64 -9.73 14.19
N LYS A 113 -11.51 -10.42 13.45
CA LYS A 113 -11.39 -11.85 13.10
C LYS A 113 -10.74 -12.06 11.74
N ASP A 114 -10.30 -10.98 11.13
CA ASP A 114 -9.66 -11.00 9.85
C ASP A 114 -8.14 -11.03 10.03
N PHE A 115 -7.50 -12.06 9.51
CA PHE A 115 -6.06 -12.30 9.58
C PHE A 115 -5.44 -12.31 8.18
N THR A 116 -6.10 -11.64 7.22
CA THR A 116 -5.60 -11.57 5.85
C THR A 116 -4.23 -10.95 5.78
N ASP A 117 -3.36 -11.52 4.94
CA ASP A 117 -2.02 -11.06 4.63
C ASP A 117 -2.00 -10.18 3.37
N HIS A 118 -0.82 -9.80 2.90
CA HIS A 118 -0.64 -8.96 1.72
C HIS A 118 -1.36 -9.50 0.47
N PHE A 119 -1.11 -10.75 0.11
CA PHE A 119 -1.70 -11.34 -1.09
C PHE A 119 -3.18 -11.67 -0.89
N GLY A 120 -3.53 -12.09 0.30
CA GLY A 120 -4.91 -12.39 0.69
C GLY A 120 -5.85 -11.19 0.56
N MET A 121 -5.35 -9.95 0.70
CA MET A 121 -6.15 -8.72 0.59
C MET A 121 -6.96 -8.63 -0.71
N THR A 122 -6.48 -9.21 -1.80
CA THR A 122 -7.17 -9.20 -3.10
C THR A 122 -8.33 -10.21 -3.19
N TYR A 123 -8.39 -11.16 -2.26
CA TYR A 123 -9.42 -12.20 -2.18
C TYR A 123 -10.31 -12.04 -0.94
N ASP A 124 -9.91 -11.13 -0.04
CA ASP A 124 -10.57 -10.95 1.24
C ASP A 124 -12.00 -10.38 1.10
N PRO A 125 -13.01 -11.10 1.64
CA PRO A 125 -14.41 -10.68 1.54
C PRO A 125 -14.72 -9.40 2.32
N VAL A 126 -13.95 -9.05 3.37
CA VAL A 126 -14.13 -7.80 4.13
C VAL A 126 -13.60 -6.63 3.32
N THR A 127 -12.39 -6.76 2.76
CA THR A 127 -11.80 -5.77 1.85
C THR A 127 -12.71 -5.50 0.66
N TYR A 128 -13.26 -6.56 0.04
CA TYR A 128 -14.21 -6.42 -1.06
C TYR A 128 -15.42 -5.57 -0.68
N GLN A 129 -16.04 -5.82 0.48
CA GLN A 129 -17.19 -5.05 0.96
C GLN A 129 -16.83 -3.58 1.21
N VAL A 130 -15.64 -3.32 1.78
CA VAL A 130 -15.14 -1.95 1.99
C VAL A 130 -15.06 -1.21 0.66
N VAL A 131 -14.42 -1.81 -0.35
CA VAL A 131 -14.27 -1.23 -1.70
C VAL A 131 -15.64 -1.02 -2.35
N GLU A 132 -16.52 -2.03 -2.34
CA GLU A 132 -17.86 -1.93 -2.91
C GLU A 132 -18.68 -0.82 -2.25
N ASN A 133 -18.66 -0.73 -0.92
CA ASN A 133 -19.38 0.31 -0.19
C ASN A 133 -18.87 1.71 -0.55
N MET A 134 -17.55 1.88 -0.67
CA MET A 134 -16.95 3.16 -1.09
C MET A 134 -17.37 3.56 -2.51
N LEU A 135 -17.36 2.62 -3.44
CA LEU A 135 -17.70 2.89 -4.84
C LEU A 135 -19.20 3.16 -5.04
N THR A 136 -20.05 2.58 -4.20
CA THR A 136 -21.51 2.75 -4.25
C THR A 136 -22.04 3.86 -3.34
N GLY A 137 -21.15 4.57 -2.60
CA GLY A 137 -21.51 5.65 -1.70
C GLY A 137 -22.17 5.18 -0.39
N ARG A 138 -22.07 3.90 -0.06
CA ARG A 138 -22.47 3.34 1.23
C ARG A 138 -21.41 3.61 2.30
N ASP A 139 -21.79 3.48 3.58
CA ASP A 139 -20.82 3.56 4.66
C ASP A 139 -19.87 2.34 4.60
N TYR A 140 -18.61 2.59 4.30
CA TYR A 140 -17.59 1.53 4.13
C TYR A 140 -17.30 0.75 5.41
N LYS A 141 -17.69 1.28 6.59
CA LYS A 141 -17.53 0.62 7.88
C LYS A 141 -18.58 -0.47 8.13
N GLN A 142 -19.64 -0.50 7.34
CA GLN A 142 -20.68 -1.51 7.45
C GLN A 142 -20.27 -2.77 6.66
N VAL A 143 -19.53 -3.65 7.33
CA VAL A 143 -19.05 -4.91 6.76
C VAL A 143 -19.56 -6.12 7.57
N ASP A 144 -19.84 -7.21 6.89
CA ASP A 144 -20.15 -8.51 7.52
C ASP A 144 -18.81 -9.15 7.94
N CYS A 145 -18.45 -8.95 9.20
CA CYS A 145 -17.20 -9.42 9.77
C CYS A 145 -17.22 -10.94 9.98
N LYS A 146 -16.53 -11.66 9.13
CA LYS A 146 -16.31 -13.10 9.24
C LYS A 146 -14.85 -13.40 9.56
N PHE A 147 -14.57 -14.62 10.00
CA PHE A 147 -13.20 -15.10 10.16
C PHE A 147 -12.56 -15.28 8.78
N VAL A 148 -11.42 -14.65 8.58
CA VAL A 148 -10.57 -14.84 7.40
C VAL A 148 -9.22 -15.34 7.89
N PRO A 149 -8.79 -16.55 7.50
CA PRO A 149 -7.47 -17.05 7.86
C PRO A 149 -6.37 -16.32 7.08
N PRO A 150 -5.10 -16.36 7.57
CA PRO A 150 -3.97 -15.91 6.78
C PRO A 150 -3.83 -16.77 5.51
N TYR A 151 -3.26 -16.18 4.46
CA TYR A 151 -3.05 -16.84 3.15
C TYR A 151 -4.35 -17.40 2.51
N TYR A 152 -5.46 -16.72 2.77
CA TYR A 152 -6.74 -17.02 2.15
C TYR A 152 -6.69 -16.63 0.66
N GLN A 153 -7.04 -17.59 -0.20
CA GLN A 153 -7.12 -17.42 -1.67
C GLN A 153 -8.34 -18.12 -2.24
#